data_ccdfb897025555f8fc06a5a223db69a1
#
_entry.id   ccdfb897025555f8fc06a5a223db69a1
#
_cell.length_a   1.000
_cell.length_b   1.000
_cell.length_c   1.000
_cell.angle_alpha   90.00
_cell.angle_beta   90.00
_cell.angle_gamma   90.00
#
_symmetry.space_group_name_H-M   'P 1'
#
loop_
_entity.id
_entity.type
_entity.pdbx_description
1 polymer ?
#
loop_
_entity_poly.entity_id
_entity_poly.type
_entity_poly.pdbx_seq_one_letter_code
_entity_poly.pdbx_strand_id
1 'polypeptide(L)'
;MRCSSRQQRHRRRNVTEAKERIEDIVRKNEVVLFMKGTPLFPQCGFSSRAVAILERLGANYESVDVLQDPEIRQTIKEFSDWPTIPQLYVKGEFVGGSDIMMEMFENGELQELVGAAAE
;
A
#
# COMPACT_ATOMS: atom_id res chain seq x y z
N MET A 1 7.24 -15.60 33.69
CA MET A 1 6.78 -14.25 33.64
C MET A 1 6.85 -13.62 32.26
N ARG A 2 8.03 -13.61 31.70
CA ARG A 2 8.18 -13.03 30.39
C ARG A 2 7.37 -13.76 29.33
N CYS A 3 7.24 -15.07 29.47
CA CYS A 3 6.48 -15.85 28.48
C CYS A 3 5.02 -15.46 28.46
N SER A 4 4.41 -15.28 29.63
CA SER A 4 3.01 -14.87 29.72
C SER A 4 2.80 -13.50 29.09
N SER A 5 3.69 -12.56 29.39
CA SER A 5 3.62 -11.23 28.82
C SER A 5 3.75 -11.26 27.31
N ARG A 6 4.63 -12.13 26.82
CA ARG A 6 4.81 -12.28 25.37
C ARG A 6 3.56 -12.79 24.70
N GLN A 7 2.90 -13.77 25.32
CA GLN A 7 1.68 -14.32 24.73
C GLN A 7 0.58 -13.29 24.67
N GLN A 8 0.41 -12.52 25.72
CA GLN A 8 -0.58 -11.46 25.73
C GLN A 8 -0.25 -10.40 24.70
N ARG A 9 1.01 -10.03 24.61
CA ARG A 9 1.44 -9.07 23.60
C ARG A 9 1.28 -9.62 22.20
N HIS A 10 1.47 -10.93 22.05
CA HIS A 10 1.32 -11.57 20.75
C HIS A 10 -0.09 -11.39 20.20
N ARG A 11 -1.12 -11.53 21.03
CA ARG A 11 -2.49 -11.31 20.61
C ARG A 11 -2.73 -9.89 20.17
N ARG A 12 -2.21 -8.93 20.93
CA ARG A 12 -2.30 -7.53 20.56
C ARG A 12 -1.45 -7.23 19.36
N ARG A 13 -0.35 -7.94 19.25
CA ARG A 13 0.60 -7.73 18.18
C ARG A 13 0.03 -8.06 16.81
N ASN A 14 -1.00 -8.88 16.73
CA ASN A 14 -1.60 -9.16 15.44
C ASN A 14 -2.06 -7.86 14.76
N VAL A 15 -2.67 -6.95 15.53
CA VAL A 15 -3.10 -5.66 15.00
C VAL A 15 -1.93 -4.67 14.98
N THR A 16 -1.21 -4.56 16.10
CA THR A 16 -0.09 -3.63 16.22
C THR A 16 1.04 -3.97 15.26
N GLU A 17 1.30 -5.26 15.11
CA GLU A 17 2.36 -5.72 14.23
C GLU A 17 2.05 -5.43 12.78
N ALA A 18 0.79 -5.61 12.35
CA ALA A 18 0.40 -5.29 10.99
C ALA A 18 0.56 -3.79 10.72
N LYS A 19 0.18 -2.96 11.67
CA LYS A 19 0.35 -1.53 11.56
C LYS A 19 1.81 -1.14 11.46
N GLU A 20 2.65 -1.74 12.30
CA GLU A 20 4.08 -1.49 12.27
C GLU A 20 4.71 -1.94 10.96
N ARG A 21 4.25 -3.06 10.43
CA ARG A 21 4.74 -3.57 9.15
C ARG A 21 4.36 -2.63 8.02
N ILE A 22 3.15 -2.10 8.05
CA ILE A 22 2.70 -1.13 7.05
C ILE A 22 3.56 0.13 7.13
N GLU A 23 3.75 0.66 8.33
CA GLU A 23 4.58 1.84 8.54
C GLU A 23 6.00 1.62 8.03
N ASP A 24 6.54 0.44 8.31
CA ASP A 24 7.89 0.08 7.90
C ASP A 24 8.00 0.02 6.37
N ILE A 25 7.02 -0.61 5.73
CA ILE A 25 7.01 -0.73 4.27
C ILE A 25 6.94 0.65 3.61
N VAL A 26 6.04 1.51 4.08
CA VAL A 26 5.85 2.82 3.46
C VAL A 26 7.00 3.78 3.74
N ARG A 27 7.76 3.54 4.81
CA ARG A 27 8.94 4.34 5.10
C ARG A 27 10.16 3.91 4.28
N LYS A 28 10.31 2.60 4.08
CA LYS A 28 11.48 2.05 3.40
C LYS A 28 11.41 2.18 1.89
N ASN A 29 10.23 2.35 1.35
CA ASN A 29 10.03 2.42 -0.09
C ASN A 29 9.37 3.74 -0.43
N GLU A 30 9.88 4.40 -1.45
CA GLU A 30 9.35 5.70 -1.83
C GLU A 30 7.95 5.61 -2.42
N VAL A 31 7.69 4.55 -3.19
CA VAL A 31 6.38 4.34 -3.80
C VAL A 31 5.91 2.94 -3.43
N VAL A 32 4.74 2.84 -2.82
CA VAL A 32 4.17 1.56 -2.39
C VAL A 32 2.72 1.47 -2.83
N LEU A 33 2.39 0.35 -3.46
CA LEU A 33 1.01 0.08 -3.86
C LEU A 33 0.50 -1.14 -3.10
N PHE A 34 -0.53 -0.93 -2.26
CA PHE A 34 -1.24 -2.03 -1.63
C PHE A 34 -2.36 -2.44 -2.57
N MET A 35 -2.36 -3.69 -3.00
CA MET A 35 -3.27 -4.14 -4.05
C MET A 35 -3.79 -5.55 -3.79
N LYS A 36 -4.78 -5.94 -4.54
CA LYS A 36 -5.28 -7.31 -4.52
C LYS A 36 -4.60 -8.07 -5.65
N GLY A 37 -3.79 -9.05 -5.28
CA GLY A 37 -2.97 -9.80 -6.22
C GLY A 37 -1.59 -9.19 -6.38
N THR A 38 -0.94 -9.51 -7.47
CA THR A 38 0.40 -9.02 -7.78
C THR A 38 0.37 -8.22 -9.07
N PRO A 39 1.43 -7.45 -9.37
CA PRO A 39 1.45 -6.69 -10.63
C PRO A 39 1.31 -7.56 -11.87
N LEU A 40 1.83 -8.79 -11.83
CA LEU A 40 1.69 -9.71 -12.96
C LEU A 40 0.30 -10.35 -13.01
N PHE A 41 -0.32 -10.54 -11.85
CA PHE A 41 -1.62 -11.20 -11.76
C PHE A 41 -2.54 -10.44 -10.82
N PRO A 42 -3.01 -9.26 -11.21
CA PRO A 42 -3.95 -8.51 -10.38
C PRO A 42 -5.27 -9.27 -10.26
N GLN A 43 -5.84 -9.29 -9.05
CA GLN A 43 -7.07 -10.02 -8.78
C GLN A 43 -8.30 -9.11 -8.72
N CYS A 44 -8.15 -7.86 -9.14
CA CYS A 44 -9.22 -6.87 -9.07
C CYS A 44 -8.99 -5.86 -10.18
N GLY A 45 -10.06 -5.44 -10.85
CA GLY A 45 -9.96 -4.48 -11.94
C GLY A 45 -9.35 -3.14 -11.50
N PHE A 46 -9.66 -2.71 -10.28
CA PHE A 46 -9.11 -1.47 -9.76
C PHE A 46 -7.61 -1.59 -9.48
N SER A 47 -7.18 -2.76 -8.96
CA SER A 47 -5.76 -3.01 -8.75
C SER A 47 -5.02 -3.10 -10.08
N SER A 48 -5.65 -3.71 -11.07
CA SER A 48 -5.07 -3.80 -12.41
C SER A 48 -4.86 -2.41 -13.01
N ARG A 49 -5.83 -1.52 -12.82
CA ARG A 49 -5.73 -0.15 -13.31
C ARG A 49 -4.59 0.60 -12.61
N ALA A 50 -4.47 0.42 -11.30
CA ALA A 50 -3.41 1.08 -10.54
C ALA A 50 -2.03 0.62 -11.02
N VAL A 51 -1.86 -0.67 -11.25
CA VAL A 51 -0.61 -1.22 -11.78
C VAL A 51 -0.32 -0.63 -13.15
N ALA A 52 -1.32 -0.59 -14.03
CA ALA A 52 -1.14 -0.07 -15.39
C ALA A 52 -0.68 1.39 -15.36
N ILE A 53 -1.24 2.18 -14.47
CA ILE A 53 -0.85 3.58 -14.33
C ILE A 53 0.61 3.70 -13.92
N LEU A 54 1.03 2.96 -12.89
CA LEU A 54 2.41 3.03 -12.40
C LEU A 54 3.40 2.50 -13.43
N GLU A 55 3.03 1.43 -14.14
CA GLU A 55 3.88 0.89 -15.20
C GLU A 55 4.04 1.88 -16.34
N ARG A 56 2.97 2.56 -16.68
CA ARG A 56 2.99 3.55 -17.74
C ARG A 56 3.86 4.74 -17.41
N LEU A 57 3.93 5.09 -16.13
CA LEU A 57 4.80 6.18 -15.66
C LEU A 57 6.26 5.74 -15.55
N GLY A 58 6.52 4.45 -15.66
CA GLY A 58 7.86 3.93 -15.43
C GLY A 58 8.28 4.04 -13.97
N ALA A 59 7.31 4.08 -13.07
CA ALA A 59 7.59 4.24 -11.66
C ALA A 59 8.23 3.00 -11.07
N ASN A 60 9.19 3.20 -10.20
CA ASN A 60 9.80 2.11 -9.45
C ASN A 60 9.04 2.02 -8.13
N TYR A 61 8.28 0.94 -7.95
CA TYR A 61 7.41 0.83 -6.79
C TYR A 61 7.45 -0.56 -6.18
N GLU A 62 7.12 -0.61 -4.89
CA GLU A 62 6.96 -1.86 -4.17
C GLU A 62 5.46 -2.16 -4.14
N SER A 63 5.10 -3.42 -4.37
CA SER A 63 3.70 -3.85 -4.30
C SER A 63 3.50 -4.78 -3.12
N VAL A 64 2.34 -4.67 -2.48
CA VAL A 64 1.97 -5.54 -1.38
C VAL A 64 0.64 -6.18 -1.72
N ASP A 65 0.65 -7.52 -1.80
CA ASP A 65 -0.57 -8.29 -2.08
C ASP A 65 -1.33 -8.53 -0.79
N VAL A 66 -2.38 -7.73 -0.57
CA VAL A 66 -3.15 -7.82 0.67
C VAL A 66 -3.98 -9.10 0.77
N LEU A 67 -4.14 -9.82 -0.34
CA LEU A 67 -4.85 -11.11 -0.30
C LEU A 67 -4.01 -12.18 0.39
N GLN A 68 -2.70 -12.00 0.43
CA GLN A 68 -1.80 -12.93 1.11
C GLN A 68 -1.67 -12.62 2.59
N ASP A 69 -2.18 -11.48 3.04
CA ASP A 69 -2.05 -11.07 4.43
C ASP A 69 -3.34 -10.39 4.90
N PRO A 70 -4.27 -11.16 5.45
CA PRO A 70 -5.56 -10.61 5.89
C PRO A 70 -5.43 -9.53 6.96
N GLU A 71 -4.39 -9.59 7.78
CA GLU A 71 -4.18 -8.58 8.81
C GLU A 71 -3.80 -7.24 8.19
N ILE A 72 -2.93 -7.25 7.20
CA ILE A 72 -2.59 -6.03 6.48
C ILE A 72 -3.81 -5.51 5.73
N ARG A 73 -4.57 -6.42 5.10
CA ARG A 73 -5.76 -6.04 4.35
C ARG A 73 -6.75 -5.26 5.24
N GLN A 74 -6.94 -5.72 6.46
CA GLN A 74 -7.85 -5.05 7.39
C GLN A 74 -7.22 -3.78 7.94
N THR A 75 -5.97 -3.87 8.37
CA THR A 75 -5.30 -2.77 9.05
C THR A 75 -5.00 -1.58 8.13
N ILE A 76 -4.74 -1.83 6.85
CA ILE A 76 -4.44 -0.74 5.92
C ILE A 76 -5.62 0.22 5.76
N LYS A 77 -6.82 -0.29 5.88
CA LYS A 77 -8.02 0.56 5.79
C LYS A 77 -8.11 1.51 6.97
N GLU A 78 -7.74 1.03 8.15
CA GLU A 78 -7.71 1.85 9.36
C GLU A 78 -6.53 2.80 9.33
N PHE A 79 -5.39 2.32 8.86
CA PHE A 79 -4.18 3.12 8.77
C PHE A 79 -4.35 4.36 7.89
N SER A 80 -5.00 4.19 6.77
CA SER A 80 -5.23 5.28 5.81
C SER A 80 -6.53 6.03 6.03
N ASP A 81 -7.41 5.46 6.84
CA ASP A 81 -8.80 5.93 6.97
C ASP A 81 -9.50 5.93 5.61
N TRP A 82 -9.18 4.91 4.80
CA TRP A 82 -9.72 4.76 3.45
C TRP A 82 -10.23 3.33 3.29
N PRO A 83 -11.49 3.13 2.89
CA PRO A 83 -12.14 1.82 2.98
C PRO A 83 -11.81 0.83 1.88
N THR A 84 -11.18 1.28 0.81
CA THR A 84 -10.98 0.43 -0.36
C THR A 84 -9.53 0.20 -0.72
N ILE A 85 -9.29 -0.84 -1.49
CA ILE A 85 -7.99 -1.21 -2.05
C ILE A 85 -8.17 -1.24 -3.56
N PRO A 86 -7.24 -0.75 -4.37
CA PRO A 86 -5.82 -0.45 -4.04
C PRO A 86 -5.62 0.89 -3.33
N GLN A 87 -4.44 1.01 -2.71
CA GLN A 87 -4.03 2.27 -2.07
C GLN A 87 -2.58 2.55 -2.42
N LEU A 88 -2.33 3.78 -2.83
CA LEU A 88 -0.98 4.22 -3.19
C LEU A 88 -0.41 5.13 -2.12
N TYR A 89 0.85 4.87 -1.77
CA TYR A 89 1.62 5.70 -0.84
C TYR A 89 2.88 6.19 -1.53
N VAL A 90 3.20 7.45 -1.35
CA VAL A 90 4.44 8.03 -1.86
C VAL A 90 5.14 8.77 -0.73
N LYS A 91 6.39 8.40 -0.49
CA LYS A 91 7.20 8.96 0.59
C LYS A 91 6.52 8.88 1.95
N GLY A 92 5.82 7.77 2.19
CA GLY A 92 5.14 7.51 3.45
C GLY A 92 3.78 8.18 3.58
N GLU A 93 3.33 8.92 2.58
CA GLU A 93 2.05 9.60 2.62
C GLU A 93 1.03 8.93 1.72
N PHE A 94 -0.19 8.82 2.22
CA PHE A 94 -1.29 8.24 1.47
C PHE A 94 -1.69 9.17 0.32
N VAL A 95 -1.71 8.64 -0.88
CA VAL A 95 -2.10 9.40 -2.07
C VAL A 95 -3.57 9.16 -2.40
N GLY A 96 -3.99 7.90 -2.49
CA GLY A 96 -5.37 7.59 -2.80
C GLY A 96 -5.52 6.24 -3.47
N GLY A 97 -6.72 5.96 -3.93
CA GLY A 97 -7.05 4.73 -4.65
C GLY A 97 -6.93 4.91 -6.15
N SER A 98 -7.48 3.94 -6.90
CA SER A 98 -7.33 3.94 -8.36
C SER A 98 -7.98 5.16 -9.02
N ASP A 99 -9.09 5.65 -8.49
CA ASP A 99 -9.76 6.81 -9.06
C ASP A 99 -8.92 8.08 -8.92
N ILE A 100 -8.34 8.26 -7.73
CA ILE A 100 -7.46 9.41 -7.49
C ILE A 100 -6.20 9.28 -8.33
N MET A 101 -5.64 8.07 -8.43
CA MET A 101 -4.47 7.82 -9.26
C MET A 101 -4.73 8.18 -10.71
N MET A 102 -5.91 7.79 -11.23
CA MET A 102 -6.27 8.08 -12.62
C MET A 102 -6.38 9.58 -12.85
N GLU A 103 -7.04 10.28 -11.93
CA GLU A 103 -7.20 11.72 -12.03
C GLU A 103 -5.84 12.42 -12.01
N MET A 104 -4.98 12.03 -11.09
CA MET A 104 -3.64 12.62 -10.99
C MET A 104 -2.76 12.24 -12.18
N PHE A 105 -2.98 11.06 -12.74
CA PHE A 105 -2.27 10.63 -13.93
C PHE A 105 -2.66 11.51 -15.14
N GLU A 106 -3.95 11.75 -15.28
CA GLU A 106 -4.45 12.54 -16.42
C GLU A 106 -4.01 14.00 -16.38
N ASN A 107 -3.88 14.57 -15.18
CA ASN A 107 -3.48 15.97 -15.07
C ASN A 107 -1.97 16.16 -14.86
N GLY A 108 -1.20 15.07 -14.84
CA GLY A 108 0.26 15.12 -14.73
C GLY A 108 0.82 15.19 -13.34
N GLU A 109 -0.03 15.32 -12.33
CA GLU A 109 0.43 15.41 -10.93
C GLU A 109 1.10 14.13 -10.45
N LEU A 110 0.57 12.97 -10.86
CA LEU A 110 1.13 11.71 -10.42
C LEU A 110 2.53 11.49 -10.96
N GLN A 111 2.75 11.88 -12.20
CA GLN A 111 4.07 11.76 -12.80
C GLN A 111 5.11 12.59 -12.04
N GLU A 112 4.74 13.79 -11.65
CA GLU A 112 5.62 14.64 -10.86
C GLU A 112 5.93 14.02 -9.50
N LEU A 113 4.90 13.49 -8.87
CA LEU A 113 5.02 12.91 -7.54
C LEU A 113 5.91 11.67 -7.52
N VAL A 114 5.62 10.69 -8.38
CA VAL A 114 6.38 9.44 -8.40
C VAL A 114 7.72 9.60 -9.11
N GLY A 115 7.81 10.49 -10.09
CA GLY A 115 9.06 10.78 -10.76
C GLY A 115 10.09 11.36 -9.82
N ALA A 116 9.67 12.29 -9.00
CA ALA A 116 10.53 12.87 -7.98
C ALA A 116 10.95 11.82 -6.96
N ALA A 117 10.04 10.92 -6.60
CA ALA A 117 10.32 9.86 -5.65
C ALA A 117 11.25 8.80 -6.24
N ALA A 118 11.11 8.51 -7.54
CA ALA A 118 11.89 7.49 -8.20
C ALA A 118 13.35 7.92 -8.41
N GLU A 119 13.58 9.20 -8.43
CA GLU A 119 14.94 9.72 -8.57
C GLU A 119 15.70 9.66 -7.24
#